data_fe37700ef66a770f75c4e1f911a3da8d
#
_entry.id   fe37700ef66a770f75c4e1f911a3da8d
#
_cell.length_a   1.000
_cell.length_b   1.000
_cell.length_c   1.000
_cell.angle_alpha   90.00
_cell.angle_beta   90.00
_cell.angle_gamma   90.00
#
_symmetry.space_group_name_H-M   'P 1'
#
loop_
_entity.id
_entity.type
_entity.pdbx_description
1 polymer ?
#
loop_
_entity_poly.entity_id
_entity_poly.type
_entity_poly.pdbx_seq_one_letter_code
_entity_poly.pdbx_strand_id
1 'polypeptide(L)'
;MEYIRKQFYTLKERILEPRKFMQVLAGPRQVGKSTLVDQVLSQVSIPHTVVVADAVDPKDSDWIHRVWESARTTMMLRKLEEYLLVIDEVQKIENWSEVVKREWDADSRNHVNLKVVLLGSSRLLLKRGLTESLAGRFELIRMSHWSLQEMRDAFGVTLDEYIYFGGYPGPAHMIKDERRWRKYIKDSLVNPAIEKDVIMTSNIYKPALMNNCLNWDAVIRLRYCRSRR
;
A
#
# COMPACT_ATOMS: atom_id res chain seq x y z
N MET A 1 19.63 -11.44 -5.90
CA MET A 1 19.55 -10.40 -4.84
C MET A 1 18.23 -9.66 -5.03
N GLU A 2 17.42 -9.53 -3.99
CA GLU A 2 16.14 -8.84 -4.10
C GLU A 2 16.38 -7.31 -4.15
N TYR A 3 15.70 -6.60 -5.06
CA TYR A 3 15.90 -5.16 -5.24
C TYR A 3 15.31 -4.38 -4.05
N ILE A 4 16.07 -3.43 -3.53
CA ILE A 4 15.67 -2.59 -2.39
C ILE A 4 15.32 -1.19 -2.93
N ARG A 5 14.08 -0.77 -2.78
CA ARG A 5 13.61 0.56 -3.16
C ARG A 5 14.04 1.61 -2.14
N LYS A 6 14.23 2.86 -2.58
CA LYS A 6 14.66 3.98 -1.70
C LYS A 6 13.78 4.19 -0.45
N GLN A 7 12.49 3.92 -0.55
CA GLN A 7 11.54 4.05 0.57
C GLN A 7 11.84 3.08 1.73
N PHE A 8 12.57 2.00 1.47
CA PHE A 8 13.05 1.08 2.49
C PHE A 8 13.90 1.78 3.55
N TYR A 9 14.85 2.60 3.13
CA TYR A 9 15.75 3.31 4.04
C TYR A 9 14.97 4.30 4.90
N THR A 10 14.06 5.06 4.29
CA THR A 10 13.21 6.00 5.01
C THR A 10 12.31 5.30 6.04
N LEU A 11 11.67 4.19 5.66
CA LEU A 11 10.80 3.46 6.59
C LEU A 11 11.62 2.84 7.72
N LYS A 12 12.78 2.23 7.41
CA LYS A 12 13.67 1.62 8.40
C LYS A 12 14.16 2.64 9.42
N GLU A 13 14.64 3.80 8.96
CA GLU A 13 15.09 4.90 9.82
C GLU A 13 13.99 5.33 10.79
N ARG A 14 12.79 5.63 10.26
CA ARG A 14 11.65 6.10 11.07
C ARG A 14 11.12 5.06 12.06
N ILE A 15 11.17 3.77 11.72
CA ILE A 15 10.81 2.70 12.66
C ILE A 15 11.80 2.63 13.83
N LEU A 16 13.08 2.91 13.59
CA LEU A 16 14.12 2.89 14.63
C LEU A 16 14.10 4.14 15.52
N GLU A 17 13.49 5.23 15.07
CA GLU A 17 13.32 6.44 15.90
C GLU A 17 12.40 6.18 17.10
N PRO A 18 12.49 7.02 18.17
CA PRO A 18 11.51 6.99 19.25
C PRO A 18 10.08 7.19 18.73
N ARG A 19 9.10 6.55 19.39
CA ARG A 19 7.69 6.65 19.00
C ARG A 19 7.21 8.10 19.01
N LYS A 20 6.95 8.67 17.85
CA LYS A 20 6.45 10.04 17.69
C LYS A 20 5.31 10.11 16.68
N PHE A 21 5.44 9.43 15.55
CA PHE A 21 4.47 9.40 14.46
C PHE A 21 4.21 7.97 14.00
N MET A 22 2.96 7.69 13.61
CA MET A 22 2.65 6.51 12.83
C MET A 22 3.26 6.64 11.44
N GLN A 23 3.77 5.56 10.88
CA GLN A 23 4.24 5.56 9.50
C GLN A 23 3.13 5.07 8.58
N VAL A 24 2.78 5.85 7.58
CA VAL A 24 1.75 5.49 6.60
C VAL A 24 2.41 5.26 5.24
N LEU A 25 2.35 4.03 4.76
CA LEU A 25 2.89 3.65 3.45
C LEU A 25 1.76 3.52 2.44
N ALA A 26 1.65 4.46 1.52
CA ALA A 26 0.56 4.52 0.56
C ALA A 26 1.04 4.58 -0.90
N GLY A 27 0.33 3.91 -1.78
CA GLY A 27 0.66 3.88 -3.21
C GLY A 27 -0.20 2.89 -4.00
N PRO A 28 -0.07 2.83 -5.32
CA PRO A 28 -0.84 1.93 -6.16
C PRO A 28 -0.78 0.47 -5.70
N ARG A 29 -1.75 -0.33 -6.17
CA ARG A 29 -1.69 -1.79 -5.95
C ARG A 29 -0.48 -2.37 -6.67
N GLN A 30 0.07 -3.46 -6.12
CA GLN A 30 1.14 -4.27 -6.73
C GLN A 30 2.44 -3.52 -7.05
N VAL A 31 2.74 -2.42 -6.32
CA VAL A 31 4.04 -1.73 -6.42
C VAL A 31 5.07 -2.23 -5.39
N GLY A 32 4.73 -3.25 -4.59
CA GLY A 32 5.63 -3.87 -3.61
C GLY A 32 5.63 -3.21 -2.23
N LYS A 33 4.48 -2.69 -1.74
CA LYS A 33 4.38 -2.10 -0.38
C LYS A 33 4.65 -3.12 0.71
N SER A 34 3.92 -4.25 0.70
CA SER A 34 4.07 -5.30 1.71
C SER A 34 5.47 -5.92 1.64
N THR A 35 5.99 -6.20 0.43
CA THR A 35 7.37 -6.68 0.23
C THR A 35 8.40 -5.74 0.85
N LEU A 36 8.24 -4.41 0.65
CA LEU A 36 9.16 -3.44 1.25
C LEU A 36 9.10 -3.47 2.78
N VAL A 37 7.92 -3.61 3.36
CA VAL A 37 7.76 -3.74 4.81
C VAL A 37 8.42 -5.03 5.31
N ASP A 38 8.20 -6.17 4.64
CA ASP A 38 8.83 -7.45 4.99
C ASP A 38 10.37 -7.35 4.93
N GLN A 39 10.91 -6.67 3.91
CA GLN A 39 12.35 -6.38 3.82
C GLN A 39 12.85 -5.56 5.01
N VAL A 40 12.10 -4.53 5.45
CA VAL A 40 12.47 -3.73 6.63
C VAL A 40 12.40 -4.57 7.89
N LEU A 41 11.30 -5.31 8.09
CA LEU A 41 11.09 -6.17 9.27
C LEU A 41 12.17 -7.24 9.41
N SER A 42 12.68 -7.77 8.30
CA SER A 42 13.81 -8.73 8.32
C SER A 42 15.15 -8.14 8.79
N GLN A 43 15.26 -6.80 8.84
CA GLN A 43 16.49 -6.08 9.19
C GLN A 43 16.39 -5.27 10.50
N VAL A 44 15.25 -5.31 11.17
CA VAL A 44 15.06 -4.65 12.47
C VAL A 44 14.83 -5.70 13.55
N SER A 45 15.35 -5.45 14.74
CA SER A 45 15.21 -6.37 15.89
C SER A 45 13.96 -6.10 16.73
N ILE A 46 13.15 -5.10 16.38
CA ILE A 46 11.95 -4.74 17.11
C ILE A 46 10.92 -5.88 16.98
N PRO A 47 10.43 -6.44 18.08
CA PRO A 47 9.36 -7.43 18.03
C PRO A 47 8.10 -6.83 17.37
N HIS A 48 7.47 -7.59 16.50
CA HIS A 48 6.39 -7.06 15.68
C HIS A 48 5.27 -8.06 15.41
N THR A 49 4.11 -7.54 15.03
CA THR A 49 2.99 -8.29 14.45
C THR A 49 2.54 -7.62 13.16
N VAL A 50 2.31 -8.42 12.14
CA VAL A 50 1.72 -7.99 10.87
C VAL A 50 0.32 -8.58 10.75
N VAL A 51 -0.66 -7.75 10.47
CA VAL A 51 -2.05 -8.15 10.24
C VAL A 51 -2.56 -7.54 8.94
N VAL A 52 -3.48 -8.24 8.27
CA VAL A 52 -4.02 -7.84 6.98
C VAL A 52 -5.55 -7.77 7.06
N ALA A 53 -6.13 -6.65 6.67
CA ALA A 53 -7.58 -6.44 6.71
C ALA A 53 -8.34 -7.03 5.49
N ASP A 54 -7.66 -7.78 4.61
CA ASP A 54 -8.25 -8.26 3.33
C ASP A 54 -9.45 -9.20 3.51
N ALA A 55 -9.44 -10.05 4.52
CA ALA A 55 -10.47 -11.04 4.80
C ALA A 55 -11.44 -10.61 5.92
N VAL A 56 -11.32 -9.37 6.41
CA VAL A 56 -12.13 -8.85 7.50
C VAL A 56 -13.42 -8.23 6.94
N ASP A 57 -14.54 -8.38 7.64
CA ASP A 57 -15.77 -7.68 7.30
C ASP A 57 -15.52 -6.16 7.39
N PRO A 58 -15.74 -5.38 6.34
CA PRO A 58 -15.55 -3.93 6.36
C PRO A 58 -16.30 -3.22 7.48
N LYS A 59 -17.42 -3.77 7.96
CA LYS A 59 -18.23 -3.22 9.04
C LYS A 59 -17.74 -3.57 10.44
N ASP A 60 -16.78 -4.50 10.56
CA ASP A 60 -16.18 -4.87 11.84
C ASP A 60 -15.17 -3.80 12.29
N SER A 61 -15.66 -2.66 12.72
CA SER A 61 -14.83 -1.55 13.22
C SER A 61 -14.03 -1.91 14.48
N ASP A 62 -14.47 -2.93 15.23
CA ASP A 62 -13.79 -3.36 16.46
C ASP A 62 -12.56 -4.23 16.17
N TRP A 63 -12.40 -4.74 14.96
CA TRP A 63 -11.24 -5.55 14.58
C TRP A 63 -9.92 -4.83 14.84
N ILE A 64 -9.81 -3.55 14.47
CA ILE A 64 -8.59 -2.75 14.72
C ILE A 64 -8.31 -2.64 16.21
N HIS A 65 -9.34 -2.40 17.03
CA HIS A 65 -9.21 -2.36 18.49
C HIS A 65 -8.69 -3.70 19.04
N ARG A 66 -9.27 -4.83 18.63
CA ARG A 66 -8.83 -6.17 19.07
C ARG A 66 -7.37 -6.45 18.69
N VAL A 67 -6.97 -6.09 17.47
CA VAL A 67 -5.58 -6.25 17.02
C VAL A 67 -4.63 -5.39 17.86
N TRP A 68 -5.02 -4.17 18.15
CA TRP A 68 -4.25 -3.24 18.98
C TRP A 68 -4.08 -3.73 20.41
N GLU A 69 -5.17 -4.20 21.03
CA GLU A 69 -5.16 -4.80 22.36
C GLU A 69 -4.30 -6.07 22.42
N SER A 70 -4.33 -6.89 21.37
CA SER A 70 -3.47 -8.06 21.27
C SER A 70 -1.98 -7.68 21.25
N ALA A 71 -1.63 -6.59 20.55
CA ALA A 71 -0.27 -6.06 20.54
C ALA A 71 0.16 -5.55 21.94
N ARG A 72 -0.69 -4.78 22.61
CA ARG A 72 -0.46 -4.31 24.01
C ARG A 72 -0.29 -5.47 24.98
N THR A 73 -1.17 -6.45 24.88
CA THR A 73 -1.09 -7.68 25.71
C THR A 73 0.22 -8.42 25.49
N THR A 74 0.66 -8.54 24.22
CA THR A 74 1.94 -9.17 23.89
C THR A 74 3.12 -8.40 24.47
N MET A 75 3.11 -7.07 24.41
CA MET A 75 4.13 -6.23 25.04
C MET A 75 4.19 -6.48 26.54
N MET A 76 3.04 -6.46 27.21
CA MET A 76 2.94 -6.64 28.67
C MET A 76 3.43 -8.03 29.09
N LEU A 77 2.93 -9.10 28.46
CA LEU A 77 3.27 -10.48 28.79
C LEU A 77 4.75 -10.81 28.58
N ARG A 78 5.35 -10.25 27.51
CA ARG A 78 6.76 -10.46 27.17
C ARG A 78 7.69 -9.40 27.80
N LYS A 79 7.16 -8.45 28.54
CA LYS A 79 7.90 -7.31 29.14
C LYS A 79 8.76 -6.58 28.13
N LEU A 80 8.18 -6.25 26.97
CA LEU A 80 8.88 -5.56 25.89
C LEU A 80 8.84 -4.05 26.11
N GLU A 81 9.97 -3.39 25.90
CA GLU A 81 10.08 -1.92 25.99
C GLU A 81 9.47 -1.22 24.79
N GLU A 82 9.47 -1.88 23.62
CA GLU A 82 8.87 -1.40 22.39
C GLU A 82 8.28 -2.56 21.57
N TYR A 83 7.30 -2.23 20.75
CA TYR A 83 6.67 -3.18 19.83
C TYR A 83 6.20 -2.48 18.56
N LEU A 84 6.15 -3.21 17.45
CA LEU A 84 5.70 -2.67 16.17
C LEU A 84 4.45 -3.41 15.69
N LEU A 85 3.38 -2.68 15.48
CA LEU A 85 2.15 -3.17 14.86
C LEU A 85 2.08 -2.69 13.42
N VAL A 86 1.98 -3.63 12.50
CA VAL A 86 1.79 -3.36 11.06
C VAL A 86 0.39 -3.78 10.65
N ILE A 87 -0.38 -2.86 10.08
CA ILE A 87 -1.75 -3.13 9.59
C ILE A 87 -1.77 -2.87 8.08
N ASP A 88 -1.92 -3.93 7.28
CA ASP A 88 -2.04 -3.83 5.83
C ASP A 88 -3.50 -3.71 5.39
N GLU A 89 -3.73 -2.96 4.29
CA GLU A 89 -5.03 -2.67 3.68
C GLU A 89 -6.05 -2.06 4.67
N VAL A 90 -5.57 -1.26 5.66
CA VAL A 90 -6.38 -0.68 6.75
C VAL A 90 -7.63 0.06 6.27
N GLN A 91 -7.60 0.67 5.08
CA GLN A 91 -8.73 1.41 4.49
C GLN A 91 -9.94 0.53 4.12
N LYS A 92 -9.84 -0.79 4.23
CA LYS A 92 -10.97 -1.69 4.02
C LYS A 92 -11.96 -1.66 5.17
N ILE A 93 -11.51 -1.35 6.37
CA ILE A 93 -12.38 -1.23 7.54
C ILE A 93 -13.09 0.14 7.53
N GLU A 94 -14.38 0.13 7.75
CA GLU A 94 -15.15 1.36 7.89
C GLU A 94 -14.71 2.11 9.16
N ASN A 95 -14.66 3.45 9.08
CA ASN A 95 -14.25 4.32 10.19
C ASN A 95 -12.87 4.01 10.79
N TRP A 96 -12.01 3.31 10.05
CA TRP A 96 -10.67 2.90 10.49
C TRP A 96 -9.86 4.04 11.12
N SER A 97 -9.94 5.25 10.56
CA SER A 97 -9.13 6.40 11.00
C SER A 97 -9.52 6.89 12.39
N GLU A 98 -10.81 6.85 12.74
CA GLU A 98 -11.28 7.23 14.07
C GLU A 98 -10.85 6.20 15.12
N VAL A 99 -10.92 4.93 14.79
CA VAL A 99 -10.45 3.85 15.68
C VAL A 99 -8.95 3.96 15.89
N VAL A 100 -8.17 4.08 14.82
CA VAL A 100 -6.70 4.25 14.89
C VAL A 100 -6.33 5.48 15.71
N LYS A 101 -7.02 6.61 15.51
CA LYS A 101 -6.81 7.82 16.31
C LYS A 101 -7.04 7.58 17.80
N ARG A 102 -8.15 6.95 18.15
CA ARG A 102 -8.51 6.65 19.53
C ARG A 102 -7.43 5.80 20.21
N GLU A 103 -7.00 4.73 19.54
CA GLU A 103 -6.00 3.81 20.08
C GLU A 103 -4.62 4.48 20.20
N TRP A 104 -4.21 5.22 19.16
CA TRP A 104 -2.94 5.96 19.20
C TRP A 104 -2.89 7.01 20.31
N ASP A 105 -3.97 7.77 20.50
CA ASP A 105 -4.07 8.80 21.53
C ASP A 105 -4.12 8.16 22.93
N ALA A 106 -4.73 6.99 23.09
CA ALA A 106 -4.72 6.22 24.33
C ALA A 106 -3.30 5.78 24.70
N ASP A 107 -2.55 5.21 23.74
CA ASP A 107 -1.15 4.82 23.94
C ASP A 107 -0.26 6.01 24.31
N SER A 108 -0.50 7.15 23.65
CA SER A 108 0.29 8.37 23.92
C SER A 108 0.07 8.89 25.34
N ARG A 109 -1.18 8.83 25.85
CA ARG A 109 -1.50 9.22 27.23
C ARG A 109 -0.95 8.24 28.27
N ASN A 110 -0.93 6.97 27.93
CA ASN A 110 -0.48 5.90 28.84
C ASN A 110 1.02 5.56 28.68
N HIS A 111 1.75 6.33 27.86
CA HIS A 111 3.17 6.12 27.58
C HIS A 111 3.51 4.70 27.07
N VAL A 112 2.59 4.08 26.32
CA VAL A 112 2.81 2.78 25.68
C VAL A 112 3.64 2.98 24.42
N ASN A 113 4.81 2.36 24.36
CA ASN A 113 5.73 2.47 23.21
C ASN A 113 5.37 1.49 22.08
N LEU A 114 4.09 1.51 21.65
CA LEU A 114 3.60 0.76 20.51
C LEU A 114 3.75 1.59 19.23
N LYS A 115 4.71 1.25 18.40
CA LYS A 115 4.93 1.86 17.07
C LYS A 115 3.95 1.27 16.06
N VAL A 116 3.53 2.05 15.08
CA VAL A 116 2.51 1.63 14.11
C VAL A 116 2.90 1.98 12.70
N VAL A 117 2.77 0.99 11.82
CA VAL A 117 2.87 1.15 10.36
C VAL A 117 1.53 0.78 9.73
N LEU A 118 0.97 1.71 8.98
CA LEU A 118 -0.27 1.50 8.23
C LEU A 118 0.06 1.41 6.74
N LEU A 119 -0.39 0.33 6.10
CA LEU A 119 -0.26 0.19 4.65
C LEU A 119 -1.64 0.31 4.00
N GLY A 120 -1.62 0.87 2.80
CA GLY A 120 -2.84 0.89 2.01
C GLY A 120 -2.62 1.31 0.56
N SER A 121 -3.64 1.06 -0.25
CA SER A 121 -3.66 1.51 -1.64
C SER A 121 -3.78 3.04 -1.72
N SER A 122 -3.65 3.61 -2.94
CA SER A 122 -3.87 5.05 -3.18
C SER A 122 -5.23 5.55 -2.66
N ARG A 123 -6.20 4.67 -2.49
CA ARG A 123 -7.50 4.98 -1.86
C ARG A 123 -7.39 5.48 -0.42
N LEU A 124 -6.32 5.06 0.30
CA LEU A 124 -6.03 5.56 1.63
C LEU A 124 -5.90 7.09 1.64
N LEU A 125 -5.27 7.63 0.60
CA LEU A 125 -5.04 9.08 0.44
C LEU A 125 -6.30 9.84 0.02
N LEU A 126 -7.26 9.17 -0.64
CA LEU A 126 -8.49 9.79 -1.14
C LEU A 126 -9.59 9.84 -0.07
N LYS A 127 -9.55 8.99 0.93
CA LYS A 127 -10.50 9.03 2.04
C LYS A 127 -10.09 10.17 3.00
N ARG A 128 -11.05 11.06 3.29
CA ARG A 128 -10.90 12.20 4.22
C ARG A 128 -10.32 11.82 5.60
N GLY A 129 -10.51 10.56 6.02
CA GLY A 129 -10.06 10.07 7.32
C GLY A 129 -8.58 10.24 7.63
N LEU A 130 -7.67 10.14 6.64
CA LEU A 130 -6.24 10.30 6.89
C LEU A 130 -5.90 11.77 7.26
N THR A 131 -6.47 12.74 6.55
CA THR A 131 -6.12 14.16 6.73
C THR A 131 -6.92 14.84 7.84
N GLU A 132 -8.17 14.44 8.06
CA GLU A 132 -9.03 15.05 9.07
C GLU A 132 -8.82 14.45 10.46
N SER A 133 -8.87 13.11 10.57
CA SER A 133 -8.79 12.43 11.87
C SER A 133 -7.38 12.26 12.40
N LEU A 134 -6.41 11.97 11.53
CA LEU A 134 -5.04 11.63 11.93
C LEU A 134 -4.04 12.78 11.79
N ALA A 135 -4.49 14.00 11.48
CA ALA A 135 -3.61 15.16 11.34
C ALA A 135 -2.67 15.30 12.55
N GLY A 136 -1.37 15.51 12.28
CA GLY A 136 -0.32 15.64 13.28
C GLY A 136 0.13 14.34 13.97
N ARG A 137 -0.40 13.17 13.58
CA ARG A 137 -0.09 11.87 14.19
C ARG A 137 0.66 10.91 13.28
N PHE A 138 0.84 11.25 12.01
CA PHE A 138 1.46 10.36 11.04
C PHE A 138 2.44 11.07 10.12
N GLU A 139 3.34 10.29 9.56
CA GLU A 139 4.19 10.65 8.43
C GLU A 139 3.88 9.74 7.24
N LEU A 140 3.81 10.36 6.06
CA LEU A 140 3.44 9.67 4.84
C LEU A 140 4.67 9.31 4.01
N ILE A 141 4.79 8.03 3.66
CA ILE A 141 5.74 7.51 2.69
C ILE A 141 4.96 7.14 1.43
N ARG A 142 5.20 7.86 0.35
CA ARG A 142 4.53 7.60 -0.93
C ARG A 142 5.33 6.61 -1.77
N MET A 143 4.70 5.54 -2.18
CA MET A 143 5.22 4.62 -3.20
C MET A 143 4.54 4.89 -4.54
N SER A 144 5.33 5.22 -5.54
CA SER A 144 4.88 5.33 -6.94
C SER A 144 5.03 3.99 -7.67
N HIS A 145 4.58 3.94 -8.92
CA HIS A 145 5.05 2.91 -9.86
C HIS A 145 6.58 2.92 -9.93
N TRP A 146 7.16 1.80 -10.30
CA TRP A 146 8.61 1.70 -10.46
C TRP A 146 9.07 2.59 -11.61
N SER A 147 10.13 3.34 -11.36
CA SER A 147 10.79 4.15 -12.39
C SER A 147 11.56 3.28 -13.38
N LEU A 148 11.91 3.86 -14.54
CA LEU A 148 12.78 3.18 -15.51
C LEU A 148 14.08 2.71 -14.85
N GLN A 149 14.68 3.53 -13.99
CA GLN A 149 15.91 3.16 -13.30
C GLN A 149 15.72 1.94 -12.39
N GLU A 150 14.65 1.92 -11.57
CA GLU A 150 14.33 0.79 -10.71
C GLU A 150 14.05 -0.49 -11.53
N MET A 151 13.30 -0.37 -12.64
CA MET A 151 13.01 -1.51 -13.53
C MET A 151 14.26 -2.02 -14.26
N ARG A 152 15.15 -1.12 -14.65
CA ARG A 152 16.44 -1.48 -15.26
C ARG A 152 17.33 -2.21 -14.27
N ASP A 153 17.49 -1.66 -13.07
CA ASP A 153 18.37 -2.21 -12.06
C ASP A 153 17.91 -3.58 -11.54
N ALA A 154 16.58 -3.75 -11.41
CA ALA A 154 15.99 -4.98 -10.88
C ALA A 154 15.78 -6.08 -11.93
N PHE A 155 15.41 -5.72 -13.16
CA PHE A 155 14.93 -6.67 -14.17
C PHE A 155 15.65 -6.53 -15.53
N GLY A 156 16.56 -5.57 -15.71
CA GLY A 156 17.26 -5.34 -16.96
C GLY A 156 16.39 -4.73 -18.08
N VAL A 157 15.28 -4.10 -17.71
CA VAL A 157 14.30 -3.54 -18.67
C VAL A 157 14.92 -2.37 -19.43
N THR A 158 14.83 -2.39 -20.75
CA THR A 158 15.27 -1.30 -21.64
C THR A 158 14.26 -0.14 -21.62
N LEU A 159 14.66 1.02 -22.18
CA LEU A 159 13.75 2.16 -22.31
C LEU A 159 12.51 1.83 -23.17
N ASP A 160 12.69 1.16 -24.30
CA ASP A 160 11.59 0.80 -25.21
C ASP A 160 10.63 -0.19 -24.54
N GLU A 161 11.16 -1.17 -23.82
CA GLU A 161 10.37 -2.11 -23.03
C GLU A 161 9.60 -1.36 -21.92
N TYR A 162 10.23 -0.42 -21.23
CA TYR A 162 9.57 0.35 -20.18
C TYR A 162 8.43 1.23 -20.73
N ILE A 163 8.64 1.85 -21.89
CA ILE A 163 7.60 2.65 -22.58
C ILE A 163 6.40 1.78 -22.93
N TYR A 164 6.63 0.54 -23.35
CA TYR A 164 5.57 -0.36 -23.78
C TYR A 164 4.90 -1.11 -22.62
N PHE A 165 5.70 -1.68 -21.70
CA PHE A 165 5.22 -2.56 -20.63
C PHE A 165 4.96 -1.83 -19.31
N GLY A 166 5.55 -0.65 -19.11
CA GLY A 166 5.35 0.16 -17.91
C GLY A 166 6.17 -0.29 -16.71
N GLY A 167 5.86 0.31 -15.55
CA GLY A 167 6.61 0.15 -14.29
C GLY A 167 5.92 -0.71 -13.25
N TYR A 168 5.31 -1.83 -13.63
CA TYR A 168 4.82 -2.84 -12.70
C TYR A 168 5.83 -3.97 -12.54
N PRO A 169 6.34 -4.24 -11.32
CA PRO A 169 7.38 -5.26 -11.11
C PRO A 169 6.86 -6.70 -11.29
N GLY A 170 5.59 -6.96 -10.93
CA GLY A 170 5.02 -8.30 -10.98
C GLY A 170 5.13 -8.98 -12.35
N PRO A 171 4.71 -8.36 -13.46
CA PRO A 171 4.80 -8.93 -14.79
C PRO A 171 6.14 -8.72 -15.50
N ALA A 172 7.16 -8.12 -14.85
CA ALA A 172 8.44 -7.82 -15.50
C ALA A 172 9.12 -9.06 -16.11
N HIS A 173 9.01 -10.21 -15.46
CA HIS A 173 9.56 -11.46 -15.99
C HIS A 173 8.80 -12.04 -17.17
N MET A 174 7.60 -11.51 -17.48
CA MET A 174 6.74 -11.96 -18.60
C MET A 174 6.94 -11.13 -19.87
N ILE A 175 7.81 -10.11 -19.88
CA ILE A 175 8.00 -9.18 -21.00
C ILE A 175 8.33 -9.92 -22.31
N LYS A 176 9.04 -11.05 -22.24
CA LYS A 176 9.37 -11.88 -23.39
C LYS A 176 8.17 -12.65 -23.97
N ASP A 177 7.10 -12.79 -23.24
CA ASP A 177 5.84 -13.40 -23.67
C ASP A 177 4.72 -12.35 -23.54
N GLU A 178 4.59 -11.54 -24.59
CA GLU A 178 3.63 -10.43 -24.63
C GLU A 178 2.18 -10.88 -24.41
N ARG A 179 1.79 -12.07 -24.94
CA ARG A 179 0.43 -12.59 -24.77
C ARG A 179 0.13 -12.90 -23.30
N ARG A 180 1.08 -13.52 -22.61
CA ARG A 180 0.98 -13.84 -21.18
C ARG A 180 1.00 -12.56 -20.34
N TRP A 181 1.86 -11.60 -20.68
CA TRP A 181 1.93 -10.30 -20.03
C TRP A 181 0.59 -9.54 -20.13
N ARG A 182 0.02 -9.42 -21.34
CA ARG A 182 -1.28 -8.77 -21.58
C ARG A 182 -2.40 -9.40 -20.77
N LYS A 183 -2.45 -10.73 -20.73
CA LYS A 183 -3.44 -11.47 -19.94
C LYS A 183 -3.29 -11.15 -18.45
N TYR A 184 -2.06 -11.17 -17.92
CA TYR A 184 -1.78 -10.83 -16.53
C TYR A 184 -2.21 -9.39 -16.19
N ILE A 185 -1.83 -8.41 -17.02
CA ILE A 185 -2.23 -7.01 -16.81
C ILE A 185 -3.75 -6.88 -16.75
N LYS A 186 -4.46 -7.48 -17.69
CA LYS A 186 -5.92 -7.42 -17.75
C LYS A 186 -6.56 -8.06 -16.51
N ASP A 187 -6.17 -9.29 -16.21
CA ASP A 187 -6.84 -10.10 -15.19
C ASP A 187 -6.43 -9.72 -13.77
N SER A 188 -5.17 -9.35 -13.56
CA SER A 188 -4.62 -9.12 -12.22
C SER A 188 -4.49 -7.65 -11.83
N LEU A 189 -4.53 -6.72 -12.78
CA LEU A 189 -4.40 -5.27 -12.51
C LEU A 189 -5.64 -4.50 -12.92
N VAL A 190 -6.04 -4.57 -14.19
CA VAL A 190 -7.11 -3.73 -14.74
C VAL A 190 -8.48 -4.12 -14.15
N ASN A 191 -8.86 -5.39 -14.29
CA ASN A 191 -10.16 -5.85 -13.79
C ASN A 191 -10.34 -5.64 -12.29
N PRO A 192 -9.39 -6.02 -11.41
CA PRO A 192 -9.53 -5.74 -9.97
C PRO A 192 -9.53 -4.25 -9.62
N ALA A 193 -8.78 -3.41 -10.35
CA ALA A 193 -8.82 -1.96 -10.13
C ALA A 193 -10.19 -1.38 -10.48
N ILE A 194 -10.80 -1.83 -11.58
CA ILE A 194 -12.12 -1.38 -11.97
C ILE A 194 -13.17 -1.88 -10.97
N GLU A 195 -13.19 -3.18 -10.70
CA GLU A 195 -14.21 -3.81 -9.86
C GLU A 195 -14.13 -3.35 -8.40
N LYS A 196 -12.92 -3.29 -7.84
CA LYS A 196 -12.71 -2.99 -6.42
C LYS A 196 -12.45 -1.53 -6.11
N ASP A 197 -11.71 -0.81 -6.97
CA ASP A 197 -11.30 0.55 -6.64
C ASP A 197 -12.24 1.60 -7.22
N VAL A 198 -12.73 1.42 -8.43
CA VAL A 198 -13.61 2.39 -9.09
C VAL A 198 -15.07 2.19 -8.69
N ILE A 199 -15.57 0.96 -8.80
CA ILE A 199 -17.00 0.66 -8.56
C ILE A 199 -17.37 0.86 -7.09
N MET A 200 -16.50 0.42 -6.16
CA MET A 200 -16.78 0.58 -4.71
C MET A 200 -16.62 2.02 -4.20
N THR A 201 -15.92 2.91 -4.94
CA THR A 201 -15.71 4.31 -4.52
C THR A 201 -16.69 5.29 -5.15
N SER A 202 -17.26 4.94 -6.26
CA SER A 202 -18.25 5.74 -6.97
C SER A 202 -19.49 4.87 -7.18
N ASN A 203 -20.68 5.41 -6.96
CA ASN A 203 -21.96 4.73 -7.23
C ASN A 203 -22.12 4.47 -8.75
N ILE A 204 -21.17 3.79 -9.38
CA ILE A 204 -21.22 3.46 -10.80
C ILE A 204 -21.97 2.14 -10.96
N TYR A 205 -23.16 2.24 -11.54
CA TYR A 205 -24.06 1.10 -11.77
C TYR A 205 -23.72 0.23 -13.01
N LYS A 206 -22.71 0.60 -13.82
CA LYS A 206 -22.40 -0.10 -15.07
C LYS A 206 -20.88 -0.36 -15.26
N PRO A 207 -20.31 -1.44 -14.68
CA PRO A 207 -18.91 -1.82 -14.83
C PRO A 207 -18.45 -2.00 -16.29
N ALA A 208 -19.31 -2.54 -17.15
CA ALA A 208 -19.03 -2.75 -18.57
C ALA A 208 -18.74 -1.44 -19.33
N LEU A 209 -19.44 -0.36 -18.99
CA LEU A 209 -19.18 0.96 -19.61
C LEU A 209 -17.84 1.54 -19.17
N MET A 210 -17.43 1.30 -17.95
CA MET A 210 -16.11 1.75 -17.45
C MET A 210 -14.97 1.03 -18.18
N ASN A 211 -15.08 -0.28 -18.40
CA ASN A 211 -14.13 -1.04 -19.20
C ASN A 211 -14.03 -0.48 -20.64
N ASN A 212 -15.17 -0.12 -21.24
CA ASN A 212 -15.18 0.49 -22.56
C ASN A 212 -14.54 1.89 -22.54
N CYS A 213 -14.81 2.73 -21.55
CA CYS A 213 -14.18 4.07 -21.40
C CYS A 213 -12.65 3.96 -21.28
N LEU A 214 -12.13 3.02 -20.49
CA LEU A 214 -10.69 2.81 -20.35
C LEU A 214 -10.04 2.33 -21.65
N ASN A 215 -10.70 1.44 -22.37
CA ASN A 215 -10.24 0.99 -23.69
C ASN A 215 -10.24 2.15 -24.71
N TRP A 216 -11.25 3.02 -24.70
CA TRP A 216 -11.33 4.20 -25.54
C TRP A 216 -10.24 5.23 -25.20
N ASP A 217 -9.99 5.53 -23.93
CA ASP A 217 -8.92 6.45 -23.50
C ASP A 217 -7.54 5.93 -23.96
N ALA A 218 -7.27 4.65 -23.78
CA ALA A 218 -6.03 4.02 -24.27
C ALA A 218 -5.86 4.16 -25.79
N VAL A 219 -6.93 3.94 -26.58
CA VAL A 219 -6.91 4.09 -28.05
C VAL A 219 -6.70 5.55 -28.46
N ILE A 220 -7.36 6.49 -27.79
CA ILE A 220 -7.22 7.94 -28.07
C ILE A 220 -5.79 8.40 -27.79
N ARG A 221 -5.21 8.02 -26.65
CA ARG A 221 -3.82 8.38 -26.28
C ARG A 221 -2.81 7.81 -27.29
N LEU A 222 -2.98 6.57 -27.72
CA LEU A 222 -2.14 5.97 -28.76
C LEU A 222 -2.22 6.70 -30.11
N ARG A 223 -3.40 7.21 -30.50
CA ARG A 223 -3.56 8.02 -31.72
C ARG A 223 -2.87 9.38 -31.58
N TYR A 224 -2.99 10.05 -30.42
CA TYR A 224 -2.32 11.35 -30.16
C TYR A 224 -0.80 11.24 -30.16
N CYS A 225 -0.24 10.15 -29.61
CA CYS A 225 1.20 9.91 -29.63
C CYS A 225 1.72 9.63 -31.07
N ARG A 226 0.90 8.99 -31.94
CA ARG A 226 1.27 8.76 -33.36
C ARG A 226 1.21 9.99 -34.25
N SER A 227 0.38 10.97 -33.91
CA SER A 227 0.22 12.19 -34.73
C SER A 227 1.28 13.27 -34.46
N ARG A 228 2.17 13.06 -33.46
CA ARG A 228 3.27 13.98 -33.11
C ARG A 228 4.67 13.46 -33.51
N ARG A 229 4.73 12.42 -34.33
CA ARG A 229 5.93 11.98 -35.05
C ARG A 229 5.74 12.34 -36.56
#